data_765321ce7e708f3b5ed44dc1859ad8e3
#
_entry.id   765321ce7e708f3b5ed44dc1859ad8e3
#
_cell.length_a   1.000
_cell.length_b   1.000
_cell.length_c   1.000
_cell.angle_alpha   90.00
_cell.angle_beta   90.00
_cell.angle_gamma   90.00
#
_symmetry.space_group_name_H-M   'P 1'
#
loop_
_entity.id
_entity.type
_entity.pdbx_description
1 polymer ?
#
loop_
_entity_poly.entity_id
_entity_poly.type
_entity_poly.pdbx_seq_one_letter_code
_entity_poly.pdbx_strand_id
1 'polypeptide(L)'
;MARIDINEYLERLEEPEDWEAVANREYQSQLFLDYVVRDCGFPKRRAQLLRDFKAGKELTGPKGLRRKLGAIDLEYFGRAYLAHYFVRPSPAFHNELDRFWREGVMKGLNPETSAKEISRADGCRRAIEAPRGHAKSTTFTFKDSIHAAVYAYKHYEIILSDSSEQAEGFLTDIKTEMEENAALKEDFGELQGRVWKSSVILLANGVKIEAIGSGKKIRGRRHKQWRPDLIVCDDLENDENVNTPEQRKKLRDWFYKAVSKAGDTYTDIVYIGTLLHFDALLANVAKNPSYKAVRYQGVINFAANTELWDAWESIFTDLANERRQEDARAFFEANREEMLEGTAVLWEEKLSYYDLMVIRISEGEASFNSEIQNEPIDPESCAFQEEMLRRAIHLCGAPP
;
A
#
# COMPACT_ATOMS: atom_id res chain seq x y z
N MET A 1 1.54 29.84 -0.36
CA MET A 1 2.56 29.97 -1.43
C MET A 1 2.04 29.20 -2.62
N ALA A 2 1.98 29.82 -3.80
CA ALA A 2 1.51 29.17 -5.02
C ALA A 2 2.45 28.02 -5.37
N ARG A 3 1.91 26.88 -5.76
CA ARG A 3 2.68 25.76 -6.35
C ARG A 3 3.29 26.27 -7.65
N ILE A 4 4.59 26.13 -7.80
CA ILE A 4 5.27 26.40 -9.07
C ILE A 4 4.89 25.25 -10.01
N ASP A 5 4.19 25.58 -11.09
CA ASP A 5 3.99 24.65 -12.19
C ASP A 5 5.30 24.59 -12.98
N ILE A 6 5.88 23.40 -13.05
CA ILE A 6 7.16 23.17 -13.76
C ILE A 6 7.06 23.62 -15.23
N ASN A 7 5.92 23.38 -15.87
CA ASN A 7 5.75 23.77 -17.29
C ASN A 7 5.67 25.29 -17.44
N GLU A 8 4.96 26.01 -16.54
CA GLU A 8 4.92 27.47 -16.53
C GLU A 8 6.30 28.08 -16.21
N TYR A 9 7.11 27.39 -15.42
CA TYR A 9 8.46 27.82 -15.09
C TYR A 9 9.42 27.63 -16.28
N LEU A 10 9.37 26.47 -16.97
CA LEU A 10 10.18 26.19 -18.16
C LEU A 10 9.92 27.16 -19.31
N GLU A 11 8.69 27.67 -19.46
CA GLU A 11 8.34 28.68 -20.48
C GLU A 11 8.94 30.08 -20.22
N ARG A 12 9.42 30.35 -19.01
CA ARG A 12 9.98 31.64 -18.60
C ARG A 12 11.49 31.76 -18.73
N LEU A 13 12.17 30.70 -19.14
CA LEU A 13 13.63 30.63 -19.15
C LEU A 13 14.21 30.88 -20.56
N GLU A 14 15.14 31.83 -20.68
CA GLU A 14 15.63 32.34 -21.98
C GLU A 14 16.85 31.62 -22.59
N GLU A 15 17.52 30.63 -21.94
CA GLU A 15 18.68 29.92 -22.50
C GLU A 15 18.83 28.45 -22.10
N PRO A 16 19.42 27.57 -22.95
CA PRO A 16 19.30 26.11 -22.87
C PRO A 16 20.43 25.42 -22.09
N GLU A 17 20.86 25.93 -20.95
CA GLU A 17 21.75 25.17 -20.06
C GLU A 17 20.92 24.40 -19.04
N ASP A 18 20.76 23.11 -19.31
CA ASP A 18 20.29 22.08 -18.36
C ASP A 18 19.05 22.47 -17.53
N TRP A 19 18.04 23.00 -18.25
CA TRP A 19 16.76 23.43 -17.66
C TRP A 19 16.06 22.34 -16.87
N GLU A 20 16.21 21.09 -17.28
CA GLU A 20 15.65 19.93 -16.59
C GLU A 20 16.28 19.76 -15.22
N ALA A 21 17.58 19.99 -15.09
CA ALA A 21 18.27 19.95 -13.80
C ALA A 21 17.91 21.11 -12.88
N VAL A 22 17.73 22.34 -13.43
CA VAL A 22 17.32 23.52 -12.66
C VAL A 22 15.89 23.36 -12.18
N ALA A 23 14.97 22.99 -13.05
CA ALA A 23 13.57 22.73 -12.70
C ALA A 23 13.45 21.60 -11.66
N ASN A 24 14.23 20.55 -11.81
CA ASN A 24 14.29 19.45 -10.84
C ASN A 24 14.80 19.93 -9.47
N ARG A 25 15.82 20.79 -9.43
CA ARG A 25 16.37 21.34 -8.18
C ARG A 25 15.34 22.21 -7.44
N GLU A 26 14.63 23.06 -8.17
CA GLU A 26 13.58 23.91 -7.56
C GLU A 26 12.40 23.08 -7.07
N TYR A 27 11.95 22.13 -7.87
CA TYR A 27 10.92 21.18 -7.46
C TYR A 27 11.32 20.42 -6.19
N GLN A 28 12.53 19.89 -6.12
CA GLN A 28 13.04 19.18 -4.96
C GLN A 28 13.16 20.11 -3.72
N SER A 29 13.52 21.37 -3.93
CA SER A 29 13.60 22.37 -2.85
C SER A 29 12.20 22.69 -2.32
N GLN A 30 11.22 22.92 -3.19
CA GLN A 30 9.84 23.18 -2.79
C GLN A 30 9.24 21.96 -2.08
N LEU A 31 9.42 20.77 -2.64
CA LEU A 31 8.99 19.51 -2.03
C LEU A 31 9.59 19.34 -0.61
N PHE A 32 10.88 19.61 -0.46
CA PHE A 32 11.53 19.55 0.86
C PHE A 32 10.88 20.52 1.85
N LEU A 33 10.62 21.76 1.43
CA LEU A 33 10.00 22.79 2.30
C LEU A 33 8.57 22.40 2.69
N ASP A 34 7.78 21.86 1.76
CA ASP A 34 6.40 21.44 2.03
C ASP A 34 6.35 20.32 3.07
N TYR A 35 7.31 19.41 3.02
CA TYR A 35 7.33 18.24 3.88
C TYR A 35 8.07 18.46 5.21
N VAL A 36 9.14 19.25 5.25
CA VAL A 36 9.91 19.46 6.48
C VAL A 36 9.11 20.15 7.59
N VAL A 37 8.08 20.92 7.24
CA VAL A 37 7.19 21.62 8.18
C VAL A 37 5.98 20.81 8.62
N ARG A 38 5.76 19.62 8.07
CA ARG A 38 4.60 18.78 8.43
C ARG A 38 4.71 18.27 9.86
N ASP A 39 3.56 18.16 10.52
CA ASP A 39 3.46 17.55 11.85
C ASP A 39 3.23 16.04 11.75
N CYS A 40 4.27 15.29 11.39
CA CYS A 40 4.21 13.84 11.22
C CYS A 40 5.35 13.09 11.93
N GLY A 41 5.83 13.61 13.05
CA GLY A 41 6.88 13.01 13.88
C GLY A 41 8.24 13.68 13.75
N PHE A 42 9.12 13.40 14.69
CA PHE A 42 10.47 13.96 14.78
C PHE A 42 10.57 15.51 14.75
N PRO A 43 9.76 16.27 15.54
CA PRO A 43 9.68 17.72 15.41
C PRO A 43 11.01 18.44 15.60
N LYS A 44 11.84 17.98 16.55
CA LYS A 44 13.18 18.57 16.77
C LYS A 44 14.09 18.37 15.57
N ARG A 45 14.04 17.18 14.96
CA ARG A 45 14.85 16.87 13.76
C ARG A 45 14.39 17.69 12.56
N ARG A 46 13.09 17.79 12.32
CA ARG A 46 12.51 18.61 11.24
C ARG A 46 12.89 20.08 11.40
N ALA A 47 12.78 20.65 12.61
CA ALA A 47 13.22 22.02 12.90
C ALA A 47 14.73 22.23 12.64
N GLN A 48 15.56 21.23 12.92
CA GLN A 48 17.00 21.29 12.59
C GLN A 48 17.22 21.24 11.08
N LEU A 49 16.54 20.35 10.34
CA LEU A 49 16.65 20.27 8.90
C LEU A 49 16.20 21.55 8.20
N LEU A 50 15.14 22.20 8.69
CA LEU A 50 14.70 23.51 8.19
C LEU A 50 15.75 24.61 8.43
N ARG A 51 16.39 24.63 9.60
CA ARG A 51 17.52 25.57 9.87
C ARG A 51 18.70 25.31 8.94
N ASP A 52 19.03 24.05 8.74
CA ASP A 52 20.13 23.62 7.85
C ASP A 52 19.87 24.04 6.40
N PHE A 53 18.63 23.89 5.93
CA PHE A 53 18.21 24.35 4.60
C PHE A 53 18.32 25.86 4.44
N LYS A 54 17.83 26.64 5.43
CA LYS A 54 17.94 28.10 5.43
C LYS A 54 19.40 28.58 5.53
N ALA A 55 20.29 27.77 6.07
CA ALA A 55 21.72 28.02 6.13
C ALA A 55 22.46 27.63 4.83
N GLY A 56 21.74 27.20 3.77
CA GLY A 56 22.31 26.87 2.48
C GLY A 56 23.04 25.52 2.41
N LYS A 57 22.72 24.57 3.33
CA LYS A 57 23.28 23.22 3.21
C LYS A 57 22.70 22.49 1.99
N GLU A 58 23.52 21.66 1.38
CA GLU A 58 23.17 20.89 0.18
C GLU A 58 21.92 20.04 0.40
N LEU A 59 21.02 20.07 -0.60
CA LEU A 59 19.79 19.32 -0.59
C LEU A 59 20.02 17.84 -0.94
N THR A 60 20.85 17.55 -1.92
CA THR A 60 21.08 16.21 -2.47
C THR A 60 22.45 15.65 -2.07
N GLY A 61 22.72 14.41 -2.44
CA GLY A 61 23.96 13.72 -2.16
C GLY A 61 23.98 12.98 -0.82
N PRO A 62 25.07 12.24 -0.52
CA PRO A 62 25.14 11.30 0.61
C PRO A 62 24.94 11.93 1.99
N LYS A 63 25.17 13.24 2.12
CA LYS A 63 24.91 14.02 3.34
C LYS A 63 23.79 15.03 3.18
N GLY A 64 23.08 14.99 2.06
CA GLY A 64 22.03 15.91 1.67
C GLY A 64 20.83 15.92 2.61
N LEU A 65 20.08 17.02 2.56
CA LEU A 65 18.89 17.22 3.41
C LEU A 65 17.73 16.33 2.91
N ARG A 66 17.64 16.06 1.60
CA ARG A 66 16.67 15.13 1.01
C ARG A 66 16.79 13.74 1.66
N ARG A 67 17.99 13.20 1.71
CA ARG A 67 18.25 11.92 2.36
C ARG A 67 17.89 11.94 3.85
N LYS A 68 18.19 13.03 4.55
CA LYS A 68 17.91 13.15 6.00
C LYS A 68 16.43 13.28 6.30
N LEU A 69 15.65 14.00 5.48
CA LEU A 69 14.21 14.09 5.63
C LEU A 69 13.54 12.77 5.22
N GLY A 70 13.96 12.17 4.11
CA GLY A 70 13.49 10.86 3.67
C GLY A 70 13.65 9.76 4.73
N ALA A 71 14.71 9.81 5.54
CA ALA A 71 14.92 8.84 6.62
C ALA A 71 13.82 8.83 7.69
N ILE A 72 13.06 9.91 7.84
CA ILE A 72 12.04 10.09 8.90
C ILE A 72 10.63 10.33 8.38
N ASP A 73 10.48 10.51 7.06
CA ASP A 73 9.20 10.79 6.41
C ASP A 73 9.03 9.91 5.17
N LEU A 74 8.20 8.89 5.31
CA LEU A 74 7.97 7.87 4.27
C LEU A 74 7.23 8.44 3.05
N GLU A 75 6.29 9.36 3.26
CA GLU A 75 5.60 10.00 2.14
C GLU A 75 6.55 10.91 1.36
N TYR A 76 7.36 11.70 2.08
CA TYR A 76 8.41 12.47 1.43
C TYR A 76 9.39 11.58 0.65
N PHE A 77 9.80 10.44 1.24
CA PHE A 77 10.65 9.48 0.55
C PHE A 77 10.03 9.02 -0.77
N GLY A 78 8.76 8.62 -0.75
CA GLY A 78 8.03 8.23 -1.96
C GLY A 78 7.99 9.34 -3.02
N ARG A 79 7.71 10.59 -2.61
CA ARG A 79 7.66 11.74 -3.52
C ARG A 79 9.02 12.17 -4.06
N ALA A 80 10.06 12.10 -3.22
CA ALA A 80 11.38 12.57 -3.57
C ALA A 80 12.20 11.59 -4.42
N TYR A 81 11.98 10.28 -4.22
CA TYR A 81 12.75 9.25 -4.92
C TYR A 81 11.91 8.42 -5.91
N LEU A 82 10.62 8.25 -5.67
CA LEU A 82 9.74 7.37 -6.44
C LEU A 82 8.55 8.14 -7.04
N ALA A 83 8.77 9.40 -7.43
CA ALA A 83 7.71 10.33 -7.88
C ALA A 83 6.82 9.77 -8.99
N HIS A 84 7.39 8.95 -9.88
CA HIS A 84 6.68 8.31 -10.99
C HIS A 84 5.64 7.25 -10.55
N TYR A 85 5.73 6.74 -9.32
CA TYR A 85 4.68 5.92 -8.70
C TYR A 85 3.67 6.76 -7.92
N PHE A 86 4.07 7.91 -7.38
CA PHE A 86 3.28 8.75 -6.48
C PHE A 86 2.75 10.01 -7.19
N VAL A 87 2.17 9.84 -8.38
CA VAL A 87 1.67 10.94 -9.23
C VAL A 87 0.38 11.59 -8.69
N ARG A 88 -0.47 10.84 -7.97
CA ARG A 88 -1.70 11.38 -7.37
C ARG A 88 -1.45 11.89 -5.95
N PRO A 89 -2.29 12.82 -5.45
CA PRO A 89 -2.29 13.18 -4.04
C PRO A 89 -2.47 11.92 -3.17
N SER A 90 -1.72 11.85 -2.07
CA SER A 90 -1.87 10.74 -1.12
C SER A 90 -3.13 10.98 -0.27
N PRO A 91 -4.07 10.05 -0.22
CA PRO A 91 -5.23 10.16 0.65
C PRO A 91 -4.83 10.03 2.12
N ALA A 92 -5.71 10.45 3.02
CA ALA A 92 -5.43 10.46 4.47
C ALA A 92 -4.99 9.08 4.99
N PHE A 93 -5.58 8.01 4.48
CA PHE A 93 -5.24 6.66 4.93
C PHE A 93 -3.80 6.23 4.56
N HIS A 94 -3.19 6.74 3.48
CA HIS A 94 -1.77 6.47 3.19
C HIS A 94 -0.86 7.06 4.27
N ASN A 95 -1.19 8.26 4.79
CA ASN A 95 -0.47 8.84 5.93
C ASN A 95 -0.65 8.01 7.22
N GLU A 96 -1.81 7.39 7.39
CA GLU A 96 -2.06 6.44 8.49
C GLU A 96 -1.23 5.17 8.32
N LEU A 97 -1.12 4.64 7.10
CA LEU A 97 -0.27 3.49 6.78
C LEU A 97 1.21 3.80 7.07
N ASP A 98 1.70 4.96 6.63
CA ASP A 98 3.06 5.41 6.93
C ASP A 98 3.31 5.56 8.43
N ARG A 99 2.34 6.11 9.16
CA ARG A 99 2.38 6.16 10.63
C ARG A 99 2.42 4.76 11.24
N PHE A 100 1.62 3.83 10.70
CA PHE A 100 1.54 2.46 11.17
C PHE A 100 2.86 1.70 10.97
N TRP A 101 3.54 1.92 9.84
CA TRP A 101 4.90 1.42 9.60
C TRP A 101 5.91 2.05 10.54
N ARG A 102 5.90 3.37 10.68
CA ARG A 102 6.83 4.10 11.53
C ARG A 102 6.73 3.68 13.00
N GLU A 103 5.52 3.57 13.55
CA GLU A 103 5.29 3.15 14.94
C GLU A 103 5.65 1.68 15.19
N GLY A 104 5.71 0.87 14.15
CA GLY A 104 6.07 -0.55 14.19
C GLY A 104 7.50 -0.82 13.76
N VAL A 105 7.68 -0.91 12.44
CA VAL A 105 8.94 -1.35 11.82
C VAL A 105 10.09 -0.38 12.09
N MET A 106 9.81 0.92 12.11
CA MET A 106 10.81 1.96 12.42
C MET A 106 10.91 2.29 13.91
N LYS A 107 10.16 1.60 14.79
CA LYS A 107 10.24 1.84 16.23
C LYS A 107 11.68 1.64 16.75
N GLY A 108 12.20 2.65 17.43
CA GLY A 108 13.59 2.67 17.92
C GLY A 108 14.64 3.03 16.87
N LEU A 109 14.21 3.46 15.66
CA LEU A 109 15.13 4.02 14.66
C LEU A 109 15.78 5.31 15.21
N ASN A 110 17.09 5.38 15.12
CA ASN A 110 17.82 6.63 15.36
C ASN A 110 17.82 7.45 14.06
N PRO A 111 17.14 8.62 14.01
CA PRO A 111 17.06 9.42 12.78
C PRO A 111 18.40 10.05 12.36
N GLU A 112 19.41 10.06 13.23
CA GLU A 112 20.75 10.58 12.91
C GLU A 112 21.56 9.58 12.10
N THR A 113 21.49 8.30 12.49
CA THR A 113 22.31 7.23 11.90
C THR A 113 21.54 6.30 11.01
N SER A 114 20.19 6.40 11.00
CA SER A 114 19.28 5.44 10.37
C SER A 114 19.45 4.00 10.90
N ALA A 115 20.08 3.86 12.05
CA ALA A 115 20.29 2.57 12.71
C ALA A 115 19.20 2.32 13.77
N LYS A 116 18.71 1.09 13.81
CA LYS A 116 17.78 0.62 14.84
C LYS A 116 18.59 -0.11 15.95
N GLU A 117 18.35 0.24 17.20
CA GLU A 117 18.88 -0.51 18.33
C GLU A 117 18.12 -1.83 18.51
N ILE A 118 18.55 -2.87 17.81
CA ILE A 118 17.88 -4.17 17.77
C ILE A 118 17.89 -4.85 19.15
N SER A 119 18.92 -4.64 19.94
CA SER A 119 19.10 -5.31 21.25
C SER A 119 18.03 -4.99 22.30
N ARG A 120 17.15 -4.01 22.04
CA ARG A 120 16.11 -3.54 22.97
C ARG A 120 14.70 -3.49 22.41
N ALA A 121 14.50 -3.83 21.13
CA ALA A 121 13.20 -3.74 20.52
C ALA A 121 12.67 -5.12 20.13
N ASP A 122 11.56 -5.53 20.74
CA ASP A 122 10.77 -6.63 20.21
C ASP A 122 10.24 -6.28 18.83
N GLY A 123 10.23 -7.27 17.93
CA GLY A 123 9.67 -7.12 16.60
C GLY A 123 8.19 -6.82 16.66
N CYS A 124 7.71 -6.00 15.71
CA CYS A 124 6.28 -5.71 15.60
C CYS A 124 5.56 -6.76 14.74
N ARG A 125 4.26 -6.87 14.96
CA ARG A 125 3.34 -7.68 14.15
C ARG A 125 2.19 -6.80 13.71
N ARG A 126 2.03 -6.64 12.40
CA ARG A 126 1.05 -5.74 11.78
C ARG A 126 0.19 -6.52 10.80
N ALA A 127 -1.12 -6.27 10.81
CA ALA A 127 -2.06 -6.80 9.83
C ALA A 127 -2.86 -5.64 9.22
N ILE A 128 -2.91 -5.57 7.92
CA ILE A 128 -3.59 -4.49 7.19
C ILE A 128 -4.54 -5.11 6.17
N GLU A 129 -5.81 -4.89 6.37
CA GLU A 129 -6.87 -5.23 5.43
C GLU A 129 -7.20 -3.95 4.65
N ALA A 130 -6.85 -3.91 3.36
CA ALA A 130 -7.07 -2.74 2.52
C ALA A 130 -7.64 -3.13 1.15
N PRO A 131 -8.52 -2.29 0.56
CA PRO A 131 -9.20 -2.59 -0.69
C PRO A 131 -8.24 -2.84 -1.84
N ARG A 132 -8.65 -3.67 -2.80
CA ARG A 132 -7.93 -3.83 -4.06
C ARG A 132 -7.80 -2.48 -4.78
N GLY A 133 -6.66 -2.28 -5.44
CA GLY A 133 -6.44 -1.05 -6.21
C GLY A 133 -6.08 0.20 -5.37
N HIS A 134 -5.98 0.13 -4.04
CA HIS A 134 -5.68 1.28 -3.18
C HIS A 134 -4.19 1.45 -2.84
N ALA A 135 -3.30 0.98 -3.72
CA ALA A 135 -1.84 1.15 -3.67
C ALA A 135 -1.16 0.56 -2.40
N LYS A 136 -1.78 -0.45 -1.76
CA LYS A 136 -1.22 -1.12 -0.59
C LYS A 136 0.18 -1.71 -0.85
N SER A 137 0.33 -2.47 -1.94
CA SER A 137 1.60 -3.11 -2.32
C SER A 137 2.66 -2.07 -2.72
N THR A 138 2.26 -1.01 -3.45
CA THR A 138 3.15 0.11 -3.79
C THR A 138 3.69 0.80 -2.54
N THR A 139 2.88 0.92 -1.49
CA THR A 139 3.28 1.56 -0.24
C THR A 139 4.18 0.64 0.58
N PHE A 140 3.72 -0.54 0.96
CA PHE A 140 4.44 -1.40 1.92
C PHE A 140 5.50 -2.28 1.26
N THR A 141 5.10 -3.05 0.24
CA THR A 141 5.98 -4.06 -0.35
C THR A 141 7.04 -3.44 -1.24
N PHE A 142 6.74 -2.32 -1.86
CA PHE A 142 7.66 -1.63 -2.74
C PHE A 142 8.37 -0.45 -2.04
N LYS A 143 7.67 0.67 -1.78
CA LYS A 143 8.27 1.89 -1.21
C LYS A 143 8.95 1.64 0.14
N ASP A 144 8.27 0.98 1.08
CA ASP A 144 8.76 0.83 2.45
C ASP A 144 9.86 -0.22 2.56
N SER A 145 9.87 -1.26 1.69
CA SER A 145 11.00 -2.19 1.57
C SER A 145 12.23 -1.50 0.97
N ILE A 146 12.07 -0.70 -0.10
CA ILE A 146 13.19 0.11 -0.62
C ILE A 146 13.74 1.02 0.47
N HIS A 147 12.86 1.74 1.18
CA HIS A 147 13.25 2.61 2.28
C HIS A 147 14.04 1.86 3.36
N ALA A 148 13.53 0.72 3.82
CA ALA A 148 14.20 -0.08 4.83
C ALA A 148 15.59 -0.55 4.38
N ALA A 149 15.70 -0.94 3.12
CA ALA A 149 16.93 -1.45 2.53
C ALA A 149 18.00 -0.36 2.29
N VAL A 150 17.62 0.80 1.71
CA VAL A 150 18.59 1.85 1.41
C VAL A 150 19.11 2.55 2.65
N TYR A 151 18.27 2.71 3.69
CA TYR A 151 18.68 3.21 4.99
C TYR A 151 19.27 2.14 5.92
N ALA A 152 19.26 0.87 5.50
CA ALA A 152 19.87 -0.27 6.19
C ALA A 152 19.46 -0.43 7.67
N TYR A 153 18.23 -0.03 8.04
CA TYR A 153 17.71 -0.34 9.37
C TYR A 153 17.09 -1.74 9.45
N LYS A 154 17.04 -2.45 8.32
CA LYS A 154 16.79 -3.87 8.19
C LYS A 154 17.96 -4.52 7.45
N HIS A 155 18.30 -5.74 7.82
CA HIS A 155 19.48 -6.42 7.30
C HIS A 155 19.12 -7.58 6.39
N TYR A 156 17.97 -8.20 6.64
CA TYR A 156 17.47 -9.31 5.87
C TYR A 156 15.95 -9.25 5.76
N GLU A 157 15.49 -8.82 4.61
CA GLU A 157 14.09 -8.69 4.27
C GLU A 157 13.61 -9.91 3.48
N ILE A 158 12.40 -10.37 3.76
CA ILE A 158 11.70 -11.39 2.98
C ILE A 158 10.38 -10.80 2.51
N ILE A 159 10.16 -10.85 1.19
CA ILE A 159 8.88 -10.53 0.56
C ILE A 159 8.18 -11.85 0.26
N LEU A 160 6.99 -12.03 0.83
CA LEU A 160 6.14 -13.18 0.62
C LEU A 160 4.89 -12.76 -0.18
N SER A 161 4.52 -13.55 -1.19
CA SER A 161 3.27 -13.39 -1.90
C SER A 161 2.60 -14.75 -2.15
N ASP A 162 1.43 -14.77 -2.76
CA ASP A 162 0.69 -16.01 -3.06
C ASP A 162 1.51 -16.99 -3.90
N SER A 163 2.30 -16.47 -4.85
CA SER A 163 3.18 -17.24 -5.74
C SER A 163 4.63 -16.74 -5.70
N SER A 164 5.56 -17.60 -6.15
CA SER A 164 6.96 -17.19 -6.32
C SER A 164 7.12 -16.15 -7.43
N GLU A 165 6.33 -16.27 -8.48
CA GLU A 165 6.33 -15.36 -9.63
C GLU A 165 5.94 -13.94 -9.21
N GLN A 166 4.87 -13.79 -8.43
CA GLN A 166 4.44 -12.49 -7.92
C GLN A 166 5.43 -11.89 -6.95
N ALA A 167 5.99 -12.67 -6.02
CA ALA A 167 7.02 -12.21 -5.11
C ALA A 167 8.29 -11.75 -5.86
N GLU A 168 8.72 -12.50 -6.90
CA GLU A 168 9.85 -12.14 -7.75
C GLU A 168 9.54 -10.91 -8.63
N GLY A 169 8.28 -10.70 -9.01
CA GLY A 169 7.83 -9.47 -9.67
C GLY A 169 8.10 -8.23 -8.82
N PHE A 170 7.68 -8.22 -7.57
CA PHE A 170 8.00 -7.12 -6.63
C PHE A 170 9.49 -6.89 -6.49
N LEU A 171 10.27 -7.97 -6.38
CA LEU A 171 11.72 -7.84 -6.27
C LEU A 171 12.35 -7.30 -7.55
N THR A 172 11.77 -7.58 -8.72
CA THR A 172 12.21 -7.05 -10.01
C THR A 172 11.99 -5.54 -10.07
N ASP A 173 10.82 -5.06 -9.65
CA ASP A 173 10.53 -3.62 -9.60
C ASP A 173 11.49 -2.89 -8.64
N ILE A 174 11.73 -3.45 -7.46
CA ILE A 174 12.71 -2.93 -6.49
C ILE A 174 14.11 -2.88 -7.09
N LYS A 175 14.52 -3.91 -7.83
CA LYS A 175 15.82 -3.94 -8.52
C LYS A 175 15.95 -2.83 -9.56
N THR A 176 14.91 -2.67 -10.38
CA THR A 176 14.89 -1.64 -11.43
C THR A 176 15.09 -0.26 -10.82
N GLU A 177 14.39 0.07 -9.74
CA GLU A 177 14.62 1.34 -9.03
C GLU A 177 16.05 1.48 -8.50
N MET A 178 16.61 0.43 -7.93
CA MET A 178 17.97 0.48 -7.39
C MET A 178 19.05 0.57 -8.50
N GLU A 179 18.74 0.07 -9.71
CA GLU A 179 19.64 0.10 -10.87
C GLU A 179 19.53 1.40 -11.68
N GLU A 180 18.35 1.99 -11.78
CA GLU A 180 18.09 3.06 -12.75
C GLU A 180 17.80 4.42 -12.10
N ASN A 181 17.31 4.45 -10.86
CA ASN A 181 16.86 5.68 -10.21
C ASN A 181 18.04 6.59 -9.84
N ALA A 182 18.18 7.68 -10.58
CA ALA A 182 19.25 8.66 -10.41
C ALA A 182 19.24 9.32 -9.02
N ALA A 183 18.06 9.62 -8.47
CA ALA A 183 17.93 10.25 -7.15
C ALA A 183 18.38 9.32 -6.02
N LEU A 184 18.08 8.02 -6.13
CA LEU A 184 18.58 7.01 -5.18
C LEU A 184 20.09 6.88 -5.29
N LYS A 185 20.65 6.80 -6.50
CA LYS A 185 22.10 6.71 -6.70
C LYS A 185 22.84 7.95 -6.22
N GLU A 186 22.29 9.13 -6.45
CA GLU A 186 22.90 10.39 -5.98
C GLU A 186 23.06 10.42 -4.46
N ASP A 187 22.05 9.97 -3.72
CA ASP A 187 22.04 10.06 -2.26
C ASP A 187 22.61 8.83 -1.55
N PHE A 188 22.49 7.64 -2.14
CA PHE A 188 22.89 6.38 -1.52
C PHE A 188 24.09 5.69 -2.21
N GLY A 189 24.51 6.19 -3.38
CA GLY A 189 25.57 5.57 -4.19
C GLY A 189 25.05 4.34 -4.96
N GLU A 190 25.97 3.56 -5.50
CA GLU A 190 25.62 2.32 -6.19
C GLU A 190 25.06 1.30 -5.21
N LEU A 191 23.82 0.86 -5.48
CA LEU A 191 23.07 -0.03 -4.58
C LEU A 191 23.25 -1.50 -4.92
N GLN A 192 23.60 -1.82 -6.18
CA GLN A 192 23.79 -3.19 -6.62
C GLN A 192 24.99 -3.84 -5.96
N GLY A 193 24.78 -5.00 -5.34
CA GLY A 193 25.86 -5.80 -4.75
C GLY A 193 26.17 -7.05 -5.57
N ARG A 194 26.92 -7.96 -4.98
CA ARG A 194 27.46 -9.17 -5.66
C ARG A 194 26.44 -10.25 -6.02
N VAL A 195 25.25 -10.25 -5.43
CA VAL A 195 24.15 -11.20 -5.71
C VAL A 195 22.98 -10.40 -6.18
N TRP A 196 22.55 -10.69 -7.43
CA TRP A 196 21.51 -9.90 -8.08
C TRP A 196 20.65 -10.80 -8.98
N LYS A 197 19.86 -11.70 -8.33
CA LYS A 197 19.04 -12.72 -9.01
C LYS A 197 17.57 -12.31 -9.00
N SER A 198 16.69 -13.04 -9.68
CA SER A 198 15.26 -12.82 -9.69
C SER A 198 14.64 -12.98 -8.29
N SER A 199 15.08 -13.98 -7.54
CA SER A 199 14.51 -14.31 -6.22
C SER A 199 15.32 -13.81 -5.03
N VAL A 200 16.53 -13.25 -5.23
CA VAL A 200 17.36 -12.75 -4.13
C VAL A 200 18.36 -11.70 -4.60
N ILE A 201 18.43 -10.60 -3.86
CA ILE A 201 19.45 -9.56 -4.04
C ILE A 201 20.23 -9.31 -2.75
N LEU A 202 21.48 -8.89 -2.93
CA LEU A 202 22.33 -8.40 -1.86
C LEU A 202 22.83 -7.02 -2.26
N LEU A 203 22.38 -5.99 -1.52
CA LEU A 203 22.77 -4.61 -1.77
C LEU A 203 24.24 -4.38 -1.40
N ALA A 204 24.83 -3.33 -1.98
CA ALA A 204 26.21 -2.91 -1.68
C ALA A 204 26.40 -2.55 -0.19
N ASN A 205 25.37 -2.01 0.48
CA ASN A 205 25.37 -1.74 1.92
C ASN A 205 25.24 -3.00 2.79
N GLY A 206 25.07 -4.18 2.17
CA GLY A 206 25.03 -5.48 2.84
C GLY A 206 23.65 -5.96 3.24
N VAL A 207 22.58 -5.25 2.92
CA VAL A 207 21.20 -5.70 3.12
C VAL A 207 20.85 -6.77 2.09
N LYS A 208 20.17 -7.82 2.55
CA LYS A 208 19.64 -8.89 1.69
C LYS A 208 18.12 -8.77 1.58
N ILE A 209 17.59 -8.84 0.35
CA ILE A 209 16.16 -8.99 0.09
C ILE A 209 15.93 -10.30 -0.65
N GLU A 210 14.91 -11.05 -0.25
CA GLU A 210 14.59 -12.35 -0.83
C GLU A 210 13.08 -12.48 -1.07
N ALA A 211 12.68 -12.86 -2.28
CA ALA A 211 11.30 -13.09 -2.70
C ALA A 211 10.96 -14.58 -2.60
N ILE A 212 9.81 -14.92 -1.99
CA ILE A 212 9.41 -16.29 -1.73
C ILE A 212 7.89 -16.41 -1.88
N GLY A 213 7.44 -17.39 -2.66
CA GLY A 213 6.02 -17.72 -2.76
C GLY A 213 5.48 -18.47 -1.54
N SER A 214 4.17 -18.41 -1.33
CA SER A 214 3.47 -19.11 -0.27
C SER A 214 3.70 -20.63 -0.32
N GLY A 215 3.65 -21.28 0.84
CA GLY A 215 3.89 -22.74 0.96
C GLY A 215 5.36 -23.16 0.85
N LYS A 216 6.27 -22.29 0.46
CA LYS A 216 7.70 -22.64 0.33
C LYS A 216 8.40 -22.70 1.68
N LYS A 217 9.59 -23.37 1.70
CA LYS A 217 10.41 -23.49 2.90
C LYS A 217 11.04 -22.14 3.26
N ILE A 218 10.69 -21.61 4.42
CA ILE A 218 11.22 -20.31 4.92
C ILE A 218 12.08 -20.48 6.17
N ARG A 219 11.85 -21.52 6.97
CA ARG A 219 12.63 -21.76 8.19
C ARG A 219 14.10 -22.03 7.91
N GLY A 220 14.97 -21.58 8.83
CA GLY A 220 16.41 -21.82 8.76
C GLY A 220 17.16 -20.84 7.84
N ARG A 221 16.46 -19.87 7.24
CA ARG A 221 17.12 -18.86 6.43
C ARG A 221 17.94 -17.91 7.29
N ARG A 222 19.09 -17.53 6.79
CA ARG A 222 20.06 -16.65 7.46
C ARG A 222 20.78 -15.77 6.46
N HIS A 223 21.19 -14.61 6.91
CA HIS A 223 22.12 -13.74 6.23
C HIS A 223 23.19 -13.26 7.22
N LYS A 224 24.41 -13.78 7.12
CA LYS A 224 25.47 -13.58 8.13
C LYS A 224 24.95 -13.97 9.55
N GLN A 225 25.02 -13.04 10.51
CA GLN A 225 24.48 -13.22 11.88
C GLN A 225 22.96 -13.03 11.97
N TRP A 226 22.31 -12.48 10.93
CA TRP A 226 20.91 -12.10 10.96
C TRP A 226 19.99 -13.24 10.55
N ARG A 227 18.91 -13.42 11.29
CA ARG A 227 17.70 -14.03 10.77
C ARG A 227 16.89 -12.95 10.03
N PRO A 228 15.88 -13.30 9.23
CA PRO A 228 15.01 -12.28 8.66
C PRO A 228 14.54 -11.33 9.77
N ASP A 229 14.81 -10.04 9.60
CA ASP A 229 14.42 -9.00 10.54
C ASP A 229 13.25 -8.13 10.03
N LEU A 230 12.87 -8.34 8.76
CA LEU A 230 11.61 -7.88 8.17
C LEU A 230 11.00 -8.97 7.30
N ILE A 231 9.73 -9.27 7.51
CA ILE A 231 8.93 -10.17 6.65
C ILE A 231 7.69 -9.38 6.23
N VAL A 232 7.60 -9.06 4.94
CA VAL A 232 6.43 -8.44 4.32
C VAL A 232 5.64 -9.53 3.62
N CYS A 233 4.40 -9.73 4.04
CA CYS A 233 3.46 -10.65 3.42
C CYS A 233 2.45 -9.82 2.63
N ASP A 234 2.48 -9.93 1.31
CA ASP A 234 1.61 -9.19 0.42
C ASP A 234 0.72 -10.14 -0.37
N ASP A 235 -0.58 -9.99 -0.16
CA ASP A 235 -1.61 -10.82 -0.81
C ASP A 235 -1.21 -12.31 -0.84
N LEU A 236 -0.99 -12.93 0.34
CA LEU A 236 -0.67 -14.38 0.45
C LEU A 236 -1.83 -15.27 0.01
N GLU A 237 -3.01 -14.70 -0.12
CA GLU A 237 -4.26 -15.36 -0.42
C GLU A 237 -4.73 -14.95 -1.81
N ASN A 238 -5.21 -15.93 -2.55
CA ASN A 238 -5.87 -15.78 -3.83
C ASN A 238 -7.14 -16.65 -3.86
N ASP A 239 -7.96 -16.53 -4.90
CA ASP A 239 -9.22 -17.25 -5.03
C ASP A 239 -9.04 -18.77 -4.93
N GLU A 240 -7.93 -19.31 -5.45
CA GLU A 240 -7.67 -20.74 -5.40
C GLU A 240 -7.40 -21.24 -3.98
N ASN A 241 -6.52 -20.51 -3.23
CA ASN A 241 -6.06 -20.98 -1.92
C ASN A 241 -7.00 -20.64 -0.76
N VAL A 242 -8.04 -19.82 -1.00
CA VAL A 242 -9.11 -19.54 0.00
C VAL A 242 -10.39 -20.33 -0.26
N ASN A 243 -10.52 -21.02 -1.39
CA ASN A 243 -11.77 -21.62 -1.83
C ASN A 243 -12.25 -22.73 -0.88
N THR A 244 -11.39 -23.66 -0.47
CA THR A 244 -11.80 -24.75 0.43
C THR A 244 -11.27 -24.58 1.86
N PRO A 245 -11.99 -25.12 2.86
CA PRO A 245 -11.51 -25.10 4.26
C PRO A 245 -10.12 -25.76 4.43
N GLU A 246 -9.83 -26.80 3.66
CA GLU A 246 -8.54 -27.51 3.69
C GLU A 246 -7.41 -26.63 3.17
N GLN A 247 -7.63 -25.89 2.10
CA GLN A 247 -6.65 -24.93 1.56
C GLN A 247 -6.38 -23.80 2.55
N ARG A 248 -7.42 -23.18 3.12
CA ARG A 248 -7.28 -22.16 4.14
C ARG A 248 -6.54 -22.67 5.36
N LYS A 249 -6.86 -23.89 5.84
CA LYS A 249 -6.15 -24.53 6.95
C LYS A 249 -4.68 -24.78 6.62
N LYS A 250 -4.37 -25.28 5.42
CA LYS A 250 -2.99 -25.54 4.98
C LYS A 250 -2.16 -24.26 4.97
N LEU A 251 -2.70 -23.16 4.43
CA LEU A 251 -2.04 -21.87 4.41
C LEU A 251 -1.83 -21.32 5.82
N ARG A 252 -2.84 -21.41 6.68
CA ARG A 252 -2.80 -21.01 8.10
C ARG A 252 -1.74 -21.79 8.87
N ASP A 253 -1.70 -23.12 8.68
CA ASP A 253 -0.69 -23.98 9.28
C ASP A 253 0.72 -23.62 8.84
N TRP A 254 0.92 -23.36 7.55
CA TRP A 254 2.20 -22.92 7.03
C TRP A 254 2.61 -21.56 7.61
N PHE A 255 1.70 -20.59 7.65
CA PHE A 255 1.99 -19.27 8.20
C PHE A 255 2.44 -19.36 9.67
N TYR A 256 1.65 -19.97 10.54
CA TYR A 256 1.99 -20.05 11.97
C TYR A 256 3.16 -20.99 12.28
N LYS A 257 3.32 -22.08 11.51
CA LYS A 257 4.40 -23.05 11.74
C LYS A 257 5.71 -22.67 11.06
N ALA A 258 5.68 -21.92 9.97
CA ALA A 258 6.87 -21.59 9.20
C ALA A 258 7.19 -20.09 9.21
N VAL A 259 6.28 -19.22 8.74
CA VAL A 259 6.52 -17.77 8.62
C VAL A 259 6.75 -17.12 9.97
N SER A 260 5.81 -17.31 10.91
CA SER A 260 5.90 -16.75 12.27
C SER A 260 7.12 -17.23 13.08
N LYS A 261 7.79 -18.29 12.63
CA LYS A 261 8.99 -18.88 13.26
C LYS A 261 10.26 -18.75 12.43
N ALA A 262 10.20 -17.99 11.30
CA ALA A 262 11.35 -17.82 10.42
C ALA A 262 12.39 -16.85 10.98
N GLY A 263 11.93 -15.85 11.71
CA GLY A 263 12.74 -14.80 12.30
C GLY A 263 13.25 -15.07 13.71
N ASP A 264 13.45 -13.97 14.43
CA ASP A 264 13.85 -13.93 15.85
C ASP A 264 12.93 -12.98 16.62
N THR A 265 13.19 -12.70 17.89
CA THR A 265 12.39 -11.78 18.72
C THR A 265 12.28 -10.37 18.12
N TYR A 266 13.31 -9.91 17.42
CA TYR A 266 13.39 -8.61 16.77
C TYR A 266 12.76 -8.54 15.38
N THR A 267 12.19 -9.65 14.87
CA THR A 267 11.62 -9.71 13.52
C THR A 267 10.29 -8.98 13.43
N ASP A 268 10.20 -8.01 12.56
CA ASP A 268 8.94 -7.37 12.20
C ASP A 268 8.21 -8.21 11.14
N ILE A 269 6.92 -8.43 11.35
CA ILE A 269 6.05 -9.10 10.38
C ILE A 269 4.92 -8.14 10.02
N VAL A 270 4.85 -7.77 8.75
CA VAL A 270 3.78 -6.94 8.19
C VAL A 270 3.00 -7.78 7.20
N TYR A 271 1.74 -8.03 7.48
CA TYR A 271 0.85 -8.74 6.57
C TYR A 271 -0.18 -7.75 6.03
N ILE A 272 -0.17 -7.55 4.72
CA ILE A 272 -1.10 -6.68 4.02
C ILE A 272 -1.81 -7.47 2.93
N GLY A 273 -3.09 -7.23 2.74
CA GLY A 273 -3.88 -7.90 1.71
C GLY A 273 -5.32 -7.40 1.65
N THR A 274 -6.05 -7.98 0.70
CA THR A 274 -7.49 -7.84 0.57
C THR A 274 -8.18 -9.04 1.21
N LEU A 275 -9.31 -8.81 1.86
CA LEU A 275 -10.01 -9.87 2.58
C LEU A 275 -10.97 -10.62 1.65
N LEU A 276 -10.48 -11.70 1.05
CA LEU A 276 -11.23 -12.49 0.04
C LEU A 276 -12.29 -13.43 0.65
N HIS A 277 -12.12 -13.82 1.92
CA HIS A 277 -13.02 -14.76 2.58
C HIS A 277 -13.10 -14.47 4.08
N PHE A 278 -14.27 -14.65 4.71
CA PHE A 278 -14.47 -14.40 6.14
C PHE A 278 -13.59 -15.26 7.06
N ASP A 279 -13.20 -16.49 6.62
CA ASP A 279 -12.25 -17.39 7.31
C ASP A 279 -10.87 -17.39 6.63
N ALA A 280 -10.49 -16.32 5.95
CA ALA A 280 -9.17 -16.14 5.35
C ALA A 280 -8.05 -16.10 6.41
N LEU A 281 -6.82 -16.38 6.00
CA LEU A 281 -5.65 -16.27 6.89
C LEU A 281 -5.52 -14.84 7.43
N LEU A 282 -5.66 -13.82 6.57
CA LEU A 282 -5.55 -12.42 6.97
C LEU A 282 -6.61 -12.08 8.03
N ALA A 283 -7.87 -12.50 7.85
CA ALA A 283 -8.93 -12.31 8.86
C ALA A 283 -8.58 -12.95 10.21
N ASN A 284 -7.98 -14.15 10.18
CA ASN A 284 -7.53 -14.84 11.38
C ASN A 284 -6.33 -14.14 12.05
N VAL A 285 -5.40 -13.62 11.26
CA VAL A 285 -4.23 -12.87 11.75
C VAL A 285 -4.67 -11.53 12.34
N ALA A 286 -5.63 -10.84 11.72
CA ALA A 286 -6.16 -9.57 12.23
C ALA A 286 -6.88 -9.73 13.59
N LYS A 287 -7.52 -10.88 13.83
CA LYS A 287 -8.15 -11.22 15.12
C LYS A 287 -7.14 -11.68 16.19
N ASN A 288 -5.89 -11.97 15.82
CA ASN A 288 -4.89 -12.46 16.76
C ASN A 288 -4.37 -11.30 17.63
N PRO A 289 -4.48 -11.38 18.97
CA PRO A 289 -4.09 -10.29 19.88
C PRO A 289 -2.60 -9.92 19.84
N SER A 290 -1.75 -10.78 19.24
CA SER A 290 -0.33 -10.47 19.02
C SER A 290 -0.10 -9.53 17.84
N TYR A 291 -1.12 -9.26 17.02
CA TYR A 291 -1.05 -8.36 15.90
C TYR A 291 -1.81 -7.07 16.18
N LYS A 292 -1.25 -5.92 15.81
CA LYS A 292 -2.01 -4.69 15.68
C LYS A 292 -2.60 -4.67 14.28
N ALA A 293 -3.93 -4.71 14.20
CA ALA A 293 -4.64 -4.77 12.93
C ALA A 293 -5.34 -3.45 12.63
N VAL A 294 -5.48 -3.14 11.33
CA VAL A 294 -6.31 -2.05 10.80
C VAL A 294 -7.06 -2.54 9.57
N ARG A 295 -8.29 -2.07 9.41
CA ARG A 295 -9.13 -2.37 8.24
C ARG A 295 -9.58 -1.08 7.60
N TYR A 296 -9.53 -1.05 6.27
CA TYR A 296 -10.02 0.04 5.44
C TYR A 296 -11.09 -0.48 4.49
N GLN A 297 -12.10 0.34 4.25
CA GLN A 297 -13.19 0.09 3.32
C GLN A 297 -13.13 1.12 2.20
N GLY A 298 -13.41 0.73 0.95
CA GLY A 298 -13.41 1.63 -0.19
C GLY A 298 -14.49 2.71 -0.09
N VAL A 299 -15.69 2.32 0.33
CA VAL A 299 -16.76 3.24 0.72
C VAL A 299 -16.81 3.34 2.23
N ILE A 300 -16.55 4.53 2.75
CA ILE A 300 -16.60 4.83 4.19
C ILE A 300 -18.03 5.12 4.62
N ASN A 301 -18.73 5.96 3.84
CA ASN A 301 -20.16 6.26 4.04
C ASN A 301 -20.91 6.12 2.72
N PHE A 302 -22.01 5.38 2.74
CA PHE A 302 -22.92 5.29 1.62
C PHE A 302 -23.81 6.52 1.51
N ALA A 303 -24.35 6.77 0.31
CA ALA A 303 -25.23 7.89 0.04
C ALA A 303 -26.49 7.85 0.92
N ALA A 304 -26.92 9.01 1.36
CA ALA A 304 -28.16 9.17 2.14
C ALA A 304 -29.41 8.92 1.26
N ASN A 305 -29.38 9.38 0.00
CA ASN A 305 -30.48 9.24 -0.94
C ASN A 305 -30.37 7.95 -1.76
N THR A 306 -30.91 6.85 -1.25
CA THR A 306 -30.89 5.55 -1.93
C THR A 306 -31.82 5.50 -3.13
N GLU A 307 -32.95 6.25 -3.13
CA GLU A 307 -33.94 6.24 -4.21
C GLU A 307 -33.34 6.71 -5.54
N LEU A 308 -32.49 7.74 -5.51
CA LEU A 308 -31.81 8.21 -6.72
C LEU A 308 -30.79 7.20 -7.23
N TRP A 309 -30.13 6.48 -6.33
CA TRP A 309 -29.19 5.42 -6.73
C TRP A 309 -29.93 4.20 -7.28
N ASP A 310 -31.09 3.83 -6.75
CA ASP A 310 -31.95 2.77 -7.30
C ASP A 310 -32.46 3.13 -8.71
N ALA A 311 -32.85 4.41 -8.92
CA ALA A 311 -33.22 4.91 -10.24
C ALA A 311 -32.05 4.88 -11.21
N TRP A 312 -30.86 5.30 -10.79
CA TRP A 312 -29.63 5.24 -11.56
C TRP A 312 -29.27 3.80 -11.94
N GLU A 313 -29.34 2.87 -10.99
CA GLU A 313 -29.08 1.45 -11.23
C GLU A 313 -30.03 0.87 -12.27
N SER A 314 -31.32 1.23 -12.20
CA SER A 314 -32.31 0.80 -13.17
C SER A 314 -31.97 1.26 -14.58
N ILE A 315 -31.44 2.49 -14.76
CA ILE A 315 -31.00 3.01 -16.05
C ILE A 315 -29.71 2.26 -16.49
N PHE A 316 -28.75 2.10 -15.60
CA PHE A 316 -27.46 1.50 -15.90
C PHE A 316 -27.56 0.03 -16.31
N THR A 317 -28.53 -0.70 -15.77
CA THR A 317 -28.76 -2.13 -16.00
C THR A 317 -29.76 -2.44 -17.10
N ASP A 318 -30.40 -1.44 -17.71
CA ASP A 318 -31.36 -1.64 -18.80
C ASP A 318 -30.68 -2.12 -20.09
N LEU A 319 -30.67 -3.43 -20.30
CA LEU A 319 -30.05 -4.05 -21.48
C LEU A 319 -30.79 -3.72 -22.79
N ALA A 320 -32.02 -3.23 -22.77
CA ALA A 320 -32.75 -2.79 -23.96
C ALA A 320 -32.29 -1.39 -24.43
N ASN A 321 -31.63 -0.63 -23.59
CA ASN A 321 -31.09 0.68 -23.90
C ASN A 321 -29.60 0.57 -24.28
N GLU A 322 -29.27 0.76 -25.55
CA GLU A 322 -27.87 0.76 -26.04
C GLU A 322 -27.03 1.90 -25.43
N ARG A 323 -27.69 2.98 -24.99
CA ARG A 323 -27.02 4.16 -24.40
C ARG A 323 -27.09 4.20 -22.88
N ARG A 324 -27.44 3.08 -22.23
CA ARG A 324 -27.67 3.00 -20.79
C ARG A 324 -26.55 3.61 -19.92
N GLN A 325 -25.29 3.44 -20.31
CA GLN A 325 -24.17 4.01 -19.56
C GLN A 325 -24.07 5.53 -19.68
N GLU A 326 -24.32 6.08 -20.89
CA GLU A 326 -24.37 7.51 -21.14
C GLU A 326 -25.57 8.16 -20.42
N ASP A 327 -26.73 7.52 -20.49
CA ASP A 327 -27.94 8.02 -19.86
C ASP A 327 -27.84 7.93 -18.32
N ALA A 328 -27.27 6.88 -17.77
CA ALA A 328 -26.99 6.75 -16.33
C ALA A 328 -25.99 7.84 -15.88
N ARG A 329 -24.96 8.12 -16.68
CA ARG A 329 -24.02 9.20 -16.39
C ARG A 329 -24.70 10.56 -16.42
N ALA A 330 -25.53 10.82 -17.41
CA ALA A 330 -26.30 12.06 -17.51
C ALA A 330 -27.27 12.22 -16.33
N PHE A 331 -27.93 11.14 -15.93
CA PHE A 331 -28.80 11.14 -14.75
C PHE A 331 -28.02 11.49 -13.47
N PHE A 332 -26.85 10.87 -13.27
CA PHE A 332 -25.97 11.18 -12.15
C PHE A 332 -25.53 12.64 -12.15
N GLU A 333 -25.08 13.18 -13.29
CA GLU A 333 -24.62 14.58 -13.35
C GLU A 333 -25.78 15.58 -13.10
N ALA A 334 -27.00 15.23 -13.50
CA ALA A 334 -28.19 16.06 -13.24
C ALA A 334 -28.60 16.09 -11.75
N ASN A 335 -28.31 15.03 -11.00
CA ASN A 335 -28.70 14.86 -9.59
C ASN A 335 -27.49 14.77 -8.65
N ARG A 336 -26.31 15.20 -9.09
CA ARG A 336 -25.03 14.92 -8.47
C ARG A 336 -24.95 15.32 -6.99
N GLU A 337 -25.44 16.49 -6.63
CA GLU A 337 -25.37 17.00 -5.25
C GLU A 337 -26.18 16.11 -4.30
N GLU A 338 -27.42 15.76 -4.68
CA GLU A 338 -28.29 14.91 -3.87
C GLU A 338 -27.80 13.46 -3.81
N MET A 339 -27.26 12.94 -4.93
CA MET A 339 -26.72 11.59 -5.01
C MET A 339 -25.41 11.40 -4.23
N LEU A 340 -24.65 12.47 -4.05
CA LEU A 340 -23.41 12.44 -3.27
C LEU A 340 -23.59 12.88 -1.82
N GLU A 341 -24.80 13.26 -1.40
CA GLU A 341 -25.05 13.67 -0.02
C GLU A 341 -24.72 12.56 0.97
N GLY A 342 -23.88 12.90 1.96
CA GLY A 342 -23.45 11.98 3.01
C GLY A 342 -22.37 10.97 2.59
N THR A 343 -21.96 10.93 1.32
CA THR A 343 -20.96 9.97 0.85
C THR A 343 -19.55 10.31 1.34
N ALA A 344 -18.77 9.26 1.59
CA ALA A 344 -17.32 9.36 1.82
C ALA A 344 -16.65 8.10 1.28
N VAL A 345 -15.53 8.27 0.58
CA VAL A 345 -14.73 7.18 0.04
C VAL A 345 -13.28 7.27 0.51
N LEU A 346 -12.58 6.17 0.43
CA LEU A 346 -11.21 6.06 0.95
C LEU A 346 -10.20 6.87 0.12
N TRP A 347 -10.40 6.93 -1.20
CA TRP A 347 -9.48 7.63 -2.13
C TRP A 347 -10.25 8.21 -3.34
N GLU A 348 -10.84 9.39 -3.14
CA GLU A 348 -11.69 10.07 -4.13
C GLU A 348 -10.95 10.38 -5.45
N GLU A 349 -9.67 10.79 -5.38
CA GLU A 349 -8.88 11.15 -6.55
C GLU A 349 -8.52 9.95 -7.45
N LYS A 350 -8.77 8.74 -6.97
CA LYS A 350 -8.54 7.51 -7.73
C LYS A 350 -9.82 6.80 -8.12
N LEU A 351 -10.73 6.62 -7.18
CA LEU A 351 -12.01 5.95 -7.34
C LEU A 351 -13.07 6.79 -6.63
N SER A 352 -13.80 7.57 -7.42
CA SER A 352 -14.93 8.36 -6.89
C SER A 352 -16.04 7.43 -6.39
N TYR A 353 -16.96 7.98 -5.61
CA TYR A 353 -18.13 7.23 -5.16
C TYR A 353 -18.92 6.67 -6.36
N TYR A 354 -19.05 7.45 -7.46
CA TYR A 354 -19.68 6.99 -8.69
C TYR A 354 -18.97 5.76 -9.29
N ASP A 355 -17.65 5.80 -9.40
CA ASP A 355 -16.86 4.69 -9.95
C ASP A 355 -17.02 3.43 -9.10
N LEU A 356 -17.08 3.58 -7.76
CA LEU A 356 -17.31 2.47 -6.85
C LEU A 356 -18.70 1.86 -6.99
N MET A 357 -19.74 2.67 -7.24
CA MET A 357 -21.09 2.16 -7.52
C MET A 357 -21.15 1.45 -8.87
N VAL A 358 -20.45 1.95 -9.90
CA VAL A 358 -20.30 1.24 -11.18
C VAL A 358 -19.64 -0.13 -10.98
N ILE A 359 -18.56 -0.21 -10.19
CA ILE A 359 -17.89 -1.48 -9.85
C ILE A 359 -18.88 -2.41 -9.13
N ARG A 360 -19.62 -1.90 -8.13
CA ARG A 360 -20.60 -2.70 -7.37
C ARG A 360 -21.62 -3.38 -8.25
N ILE A 361 -22.16 -2.64 -9.23
CA ILE A 361 -23.17 -3.20 -10.14
C ILE A 361 -22.55 -4.11 -11.20
N SER A 362 -21.39 -3.74 -11.72
CA SER A 362 -20.74 -4.48 -12.82
C SER A 362 -20.13 -5.82 -12.36
N GLU A 363 -19.55 -5.87 -11.17
CA GLU A 363 -18.88 -7.05 -10.62
C GLU A 363 -19.76 -7.84 -9.63
N GLY A 364 -20.84 -7.24 -9.18
CA GLY A 364 -21.78 -7.81 -8.22
C GLY A 364 -21.39 -7.56 -6.77
N GLU A 365 -22.39 -7.63 -5.91
CA GLU A 365 -22.29 -7.25 -4.49
C GLU A 365 -21.29 -8.12 -3.71
N ALA A 366 -21.21 -9.41 -4.01
CA ALA A 366 -20.30 -10.31 -3.31
C ALA A 366 -18.81 -9.97 -3.59
N SER A 367 -18.47 -9.67 -4.85
CA SER A 367 -17.14 -9.21 -5.24
C SER A 367 -16.82 -7.85 -4.62
N PHE A 368 -17.76 -6.90 -4.71
CA PHE A 368 -17.61 -5.58 -4.11
C PHE A 368 -17.37 -5.65 -2.59
N ASN A 369 -18.12 -6.48 -1.89
CA ASN A 369 -17.99 -6.64 -0.44
C ASN A 369 -16.63 -7.24 -0.05
N SER A 370 -16.10 -8.19 -0.80
CA SER A 370 -14.77 -8.75 -0.52
C SER A 370 -13.63 -7.85 -0.97
N GLU A 371 -13.66 -7.39 -2.22
CA GLU A 371 -12.52 -6.71 -2.84
C GLU A 371 -12.40 -5.22 -2.47
N ILE A 372 -13.56 -4.56 -2.27
CA ILE A 372 -13.62 -3.12 -2.00
C ILE A 372 -13.95 -2.81 -0.54
N GLN A 373 -14.88 -3.58 0.08
CA GLN A 373 -15.29 -3.30 1.46
C GLN A 373 -14.51 -4.10 2.51
N ASN A 374 -13.70 -5.09 2.11
CA ASN A 374 -13.08 -6.03 3.04
C ASN A 374 -14.07 -6.67 4.02
N GLU A 375 -15.29 -6.92 3.54
CA GLU A 375 -16.39 -7.54 4.29
C GLU A 375 -17.00 -8.71 3.51
N PRO A 376 -16.19 -9.78 3.25
CA PRO A 376 -16.73 -10.95 2.59
C PRO A 376 -17.88 -11.57 3.39
N ILE A 377 -18.96 -11.83 2.72
CA ILE A 377 -20.18 -12.39 3.32
C ILE A 377 -19.91 -13.83 3.76
N ASP A 378 -20.26 -14.15 5.00
CA ASP A 378 -20.34 -15.53 5.46
C ASP A 378 -21.69 -16.14 5.03
N PRO A 379 -21.71 -17.12 4.11
CA PRO A 379 -22.95 -17.74 3.67
C PRO A 379 -23.74 -18.40 4.79
N GLU A 380 -23.07 -18.83 5.88
CA GLU A 380 -23.72 -19.48 7.03
C GLU A 380 -24.36 -18.45 7.99
N SER A 381 -23.88 -17.20 7.97
CA SER A 381 -24.42 -16.11 8.79
C SER A 381 -25.62 -15.39 8.12
N CYS A 382 -25.87 -15.65 6.83
CA CYS A 382 -27.05 -15.14 6.15
C CYS A 382 -28.31 -15.81 6.71
N ALA A 383 -29.22 -15.02 7.28
CA ALA A 383 -30.49 -15.49 7.86
C ALA A 383 -31.38 -16.27 6.85
N PHE A 384 -31.12 -16.09 5.55
CA PHE A 384 -31.77 -16.81 4.46
C PHE A 384 -30.71 -17.27 3.45
N GLN A 385 -30.46 -18.58 3.42
CA GLN A 385 -29.66 -19.18 2.36
C GLN A 385 -30.42 -19.05 1.03
N GLU A 386 -29.72 -18.76 -0.07
CA GLU A 386 -30.31 -18.68 -1.43
C GLU A 386 -31.18 -19.89 -1.76
N GLU A 387 -30.78 -21.06 -1.29
CA GLU A 387 -31.54 -22.32 -1.45
C GLU A 387 -32.86 -22.32 -0.68
N MET A 388 -32.92 -21.66 0.49
CA MET A 388 -34.19 -21.46 1.24
C MET A 388 -35.10 -20.49 0.52
N LEU A 389 -34.56 -19.40 -0.05
CA LEU A 389 -35.35 -18.45 -0.86
C LEU A 389 -35.89 -19.13 -2.13
N ARG A 390 -35.06 -19.89 -2.84
CA ARG A 390 -35.50 -20.65 -4.02
C ARG A 390 -36.58 -21.68 -3.67
N ARG A 391 -36.44 -22.39 -2.54
CA ARG A 391 -37.48 -23.30 -2.04
C ARG A 391 -38.75 -22.55 -1.65
N ALA A 392 -38.65 -21.40 -0.97
CA ALA A 392 -39.80 -20.59 -0.60
C ALA A 392 -40.55 -20.07 -1.84
N ILE A 393 -39.84 -19.57 -2.85
CA ILE A 393 -40.40 -19.12 -4.13
C ILE A 393 -41.06 -20.31 -4.86
N HIS A 394 -40.46 -21.49 -4.83
CA HIS A 394 -41.03 -22.69 -5.46
C HIS A 394 -42.29 -23.22 -4.72
N LEU A 395 -42.32 -23.09 -3.39
CA LEU A 395 -43.47 -23.47 -2.55
C LEU A 395 -44.59 -22.43 -2.57
N CYS A 396 -44.27 -21.15 -2.80
CA CYS A 396 -45.27 -20.09 -2.89
C CYS A 396 -46.02 -20.07 -4.24
N GLY A 397 -45.63 -20.90 -5.19
CA GLY A 397 -46.32 -21.06 -6.47
C GLY A 397 -46.30 -19.78 -7.31
N ALA A 398 -45.85 -19.84 -8.55
CA ALA A 398 -46.18 -18.77 -9.48
C ALA A 398 -47.71 -18.62 -9.51
N PRO A 399 -48.25 -17.41 -9.45
CA PRO A 399 -49.69 -17.22 -9.62
C PRO A 399 -50.12 -17.77 -10.97
N PRO A 400 -51.34 -18.28 -11.07
CA PRO A 400 -51.86 -18.90 -12.30
C PRO A 400 -51.86 -17.95 -13.48
#